data_351cc9d62440410b76736c51a60e384c
#
_entry.id   351cc9d62440410b76736c51a60e384c
#
_cell.length_a   1.000
_cell.length_b   1.000
_cell.length_c   1.000
_cell.angle_alpha   90.00
_cell.angle_beta   90.00
_cell.angle_gamma   90.00
#
_symmetry.space_group_name_H-M   'P 1'
#
loop_
_entity.id
_entity.type
_entity.pdbx_description
1 polymer ?
#
loop_
_entity_poly.entity_id
_entity_poly.type
_entity_poly.pdbx_seq_one_letter_code
_entity_poly.pdbx_strand_id
1 'polypeptide(L)'
;GPFAWTCNDATLKKGRTIAAGVGVFNLTGQAAGINKGRTMAAGTGAYTLTGNAALIEAARSLPAGTGVFTLTGNTVAFNSEANLPGGTGSFIFTGNNAGLRVSRLLSSGVGSFTLTGNAANLNRGKSMPAGAGVFTFTGNAVTFLRGRVMPAGVGAFTLSGQSAGLRKASIIGINAGAYTLSGEPVDFRIGGVLVAGHGSFVFTGNAATFRATRQMPVTVGVFVLTGNPAGLLNGNKLSGDAGAFVLTGNAAAIYV
;
A
#
# COMPACT_ATOMS: atom_id res chain seq x y z
N GLY A 1 12.13 9.10 27.90
CA GLY A 1 13.28 9.70 27.21
C GLY A 1 13.57 9.02 25.89
N PRO A 2 14.41 9.61 25.04
CA PRO A 2 14.82 8.99 23.78
C PRO A 2 15.70 7.76 24.05
N PHE A 3 15.54 6.73 23.22
CA PHE A 3 16.40 5.56 23.21
C PHE A 3 17.13 5.53 21.87
N ALA A 4 18.46 5.47 21.88
CA ALA A 4 19.26 5.37 20.66
C ALA A 4 20.31 4.27 20.81
N TRP A 5 20.41 3.40 19.83
CA TRP A 5 21.42 2.36 19.75
C TRP A 5 22.07 2.37 18.38
N THR A 6 23.39 2.57 18.36
CA THR A 6 24.19 2.62 17.13
C THR A 6 25.33 1.62 17.22
N CYS A 7 25.38 0.66 16.30
CA CYS A 7 26.46 -0.31 16.15
C CYS A 7 26.41 -0.94 14.75
N ASN A 8 27.41 -1.78 14.39
CA ASN A 8 27.40 -2.44 13.08
C ASN A 8 26.13 -3.28 12.87
N ASP A 9 25.72 -4.05 13.89
CA ASP A 9 24.50 -4.86 13.87
C ASP A 9 23.56 -4.48 15.02
N ALA A 10 22.69 -3.51 14.79
CA ALA A 10 21.70 -3.06 15.77
C ALA A 10 20.44 -3.95 15.68
N THR A 11 20.45 -5.10 16.36
CA THR A 11 19.31 -6.03 16.31
C THR A 11 18.69 -6.26 17.69
N LEU A 12 17.39 -6.03 17.82
CA LEU A 12 16.60 -6.35 19.00
C LEU A 12 15.87 -7.70 18.80
N LYS A 13 16.28 -8.75 19.53
CA LYS A 13 15.87 -10.14 19.24
C LYS A 13 14.59 -10.64 19.92
N LYS A 14 14.14 -10.07 21.05
CA LYS A 14 12.90 -10.51 21.73
C LYS A 14 12.33 -9.38 22.60
N GLY A 15 11.10 -8.96 22.34
CA GLY A 15 10.36 -8.05 23.21
C GLY A 15 8.86 -8.40 23.24
N ARG A 16 8.23 -8.37 24.42
CA ARG A 16 6.77 -8.48 24.51
C ARG A 16 6.11 -7.19 24.04
N THR A 17 6.62 -6.07 24.56
CA THR A 17 6.11 -4.74 24.20
C THR A 17 7.28 -3.77 24.16
N ILE A 18 7.39 -3.03 23.06
CA ILE A 18 8.30 -1.90 22.91
C ILE A 18 7.40 -0.70 22.64
N ALA A 19 7.45 0.30 23.51
CA ALA A 19 6.62 1.48 23.37
C ALA A 19 7.49 2.74 23.37
N ALA A 20 7.36 3.55 22.32
CA ALA A 20 7.85 4.91 22.29
C ALA A 20 6.67 5.86 22.56
N GLY A 21 6.27 6.02 23.84
CA GLY A 21 5.13 6.85 24.20
C GLY A 21 5.20 8.24 23.57
N VAL A 22 5.91 9.17 24.18
CA VAL A 22 6.19 10.52 23.64
C VAL A 22 7.63 10.62 23.08
N GLY A 23 8.49 9.60 23.33
CA GLY A 23 9.91 9.62 22.98
C GLY A 23 10.23 9.06 21.61
N VAL A 24 11.52 8.98 21.33
CA VAL A 24 12.04 8.45 20.07
C VAL A 24 12.83 7.17 20.35
N PHE A 25 12.67 6.18 19.51
CA PHE A 25 13.42 4.93 19.52
C PHE A 25 14.19 4.80 18.22
N ASN A 26 15.52 4.90 18.27
CA ASN A 26 16.38 4.83 17.10
C ASN A 26 17.28 3.60 17.14
N LEU A 27 17.31 2.83 16.05
CA LEU A 27 18.31 1.81 15.79
C LEU A 27 19.07 2.19 14.51
N THR A 28 20.39 2.30 14.61
CA THR A 28 21.23 2.61 13.44
C THR A 28 22.37 1.61 13.35
N GLY A 29 22.59 1.03 12.18
CA GLY A 29 23.66 0.07 11.95
C GLY A 29 23.68 -0.41 10.50
N GLN A 30 24.65 -1.25 10.13
CA GLN A 30 24.62 -1.88 8.80
C GLN A 30 23.41 -2.81 8.67
N ALA A 31 23.12 -3.60 9.71
CA ALA A 31 21.87 -4.32 9.84
C ALA A 31 21.09 -3.78 11.06
N ALA A 32 20.01 -3.04 10.80
CA ALA A 32 19.11 -2.55 11.84
C ALA A 32 17.84 -3.41 11.86
N GLY A 33 17.61 -4.17 12.91
CA GLY A 33 16.54 -5.14 12.92
C GLY A 33 15.76 -5.26 14.24
N ILE A 34 14.48 -5.62 14.14
CA ILE A 34 13.65 -6.04 15.26
C ILE A 34 13.02 -7.38 14.94
N ASN A 35 13.44 -8.41 15.66
CA ASN A 35 12.98 -9.77 15.48
C ASN A 35 12.05 -10.18 16.64
N LYS A 36 10.81 -10.64 16.33
CA LYS A 36 9.84 -11.20 17.27
C LYS A 36 9.36 -10.26 18.40
N GLY A 37 8.81 -9.10 18.04
CA GLY A 37 7.99 -8.29 18.96
C GLY A 37 6.52 -8.71 18.95
N ARG A 38 5.82 -8.66 20.11
CA ARG A 38 4.35 -8.81 20.12
C ARG A 38 3.67 -7.50 19.77
N THR A 39 4.07 -6.42 20.41
CA THR A 39 3.51 -5.09 20.16
C THR A 39 4.62 -4.06 20.14
N MET A 40 4.63 -3.22 19.12
CA MET A 40 5.48 -2.05 19.04
C MET A 40 4.58 -0.84 18.83
N ALA A 41 4.43 -0.01 19.85
CA ALA A 41 3.53 1.12 19.81
C ALA A 41 4.30 2.45 19.77
N ALA A 42 4.05 3.26 18.74
CA ALA A 42 4.52 4.64 18.70
C ALA A 42 3.34 5.56 19.06
N GLY A 43 3.05 5.73 20.34
CA GLY A 43 1.97 6.62 20.77
C GLY A 43 2.00 7.96 20.03
N THR A 44 2.63 8.98 20.59
CA THR A 44 2.99 10.24 19.90
C THR A 44 4.45 10.29 19.48
N GLY A 45 5.24 9.26 19.79
CA GLY A 45 6.69 9.19 19.53
C GLY A 45 7.03 8.61 18.15
N ALA A 46 8.30 8.29 17.96
CA ALA A 46 8.80 7.74 16.70
C ALA A 46 9.65 6.48 16.90
N TYR A 47 9.55 5.57 15.95
CA TYR A 47 10.50 4.48 15.75
C TYR A 47 11.25 4.71 14.45
N THR A 48 12.58 4.72 14.50
CA THR A 48 13.44 4.85 13.32
C THR A 48 14.44 3.70 13.28
N LEU A 49 14.47 2.98 12.18
CA LEU A 49 15.48 1.98 11.88
C LEU A 49 16.22 2.41 10.63
N THR A 50 17.54 2.57 10.72
CA THR A 50 18.37 3.01 9.60
C THR A 50 19.56 2.09 9.43
N GLY A 51 19.76 1.56 8.22
CA GLY A 51 20.89 0.69 7.93
C GLY A 51 20.88 0.20 6.47
N ASN A 52 21.92 -0.50 6.03
CA ASN A 52 21.90 -1.13 4.70
C ASN A 52 20.73 -2.13 4.62
N ALA A 53 20.51 -2.90 5.68
CA ALA A 53 19.33 -3.74 5.84
C ALA A 53 18.53 -3.27 7.04
N ALA A 54 17.32 -2.74 6.82
CA ALA A 54 16.39 -2.36 7.86
C ALA A 54 15.20 -3.35 7.86
N LEU A 55 15.10 -4.16 8.90
CA LEU A 55 14.18 -5.29 8.94
C LEU A 55 13.32 -5.32 10.21
N ILE A 56 12.00 -5.45 10.08
CA ILE A 56 11.11 -5.83 11.17
C ILE A 56 10.46 -7.18 10.84
N GLU A 57 10.74 -8.18 11.68
CA GLU A 57 10.14 -9.51 11.56
C GLU A 57 9.17 -9.80 12.70
N ALA A 58 8.04 -10.39 12.34
CA ALA A 58 7.08 -10.99 13.27
C ALA A 58 6.58 -10.08 14.40
N ALA A 59 6.07 -8.91 14.09
CA ALA A 59 5.24 -8.16 15.01
C ALA A 59 3.76 -8.56 14.87
N ARG A 60 3.07 -8.82 16.01
CA ARG A 60 1.62 -9.06 15.97
C ARG A 60 0.83 -7.77 15.81
N SER A 61 1.31 -6.66 16.34
CA SER A 61 0.65 -5.37 16.21
C SER A 61 1.66 -4.23 16.25
N LEU A 62 1.56 -3.31 15.31
CA LEU A 62 2.32 -2.05 15.30
C LEU A 62 1.35 -0.87 15.18
N PRO A 63 0.73 -0.43 16.26
CA PRO A 63 -0.08 0.77 16.20
C PRO A 63 0.82 2.01 16.18
N ALA A 64 0.62 2.87 15.18
CA ALA A 64 1.26 4.17 15.09
C ALA A 64 0.34 5.30 15.57
N GLY A 65 -0.37 5.18 16.63
CA GLY A 65 -1.23 6.23 17.20
C GLY A 65 -1.21 7.56 16.41
N THR A 66 -0.55 8.57 16.92
CA THR A 66 -0.16 9.80 16.19
C THR A 66 1.31 9.82 15.81
N GLY A 67 2.08 8.79 16.17
CA GLY A 67 3.52 8.70 15.94
C GLY A 67 3.92 8.19 14.56
N VAL A 68 5.22 7.97 14.38
CA VAL A 68 5.80 7.57 13.09
C VAL A 68 6.67 6.33 13.23
N PHE A 69 6.54 5.41 12.27
CA PHE A 69 7.49 4.33 12.04
C PHE A 69 8.25 4.58 10.74
N THR A 70 9.57 4.71 10.83
CA THR A 70 10.44 4.93 9.67
C THR A 70 11.46 3.80 9.55
N LEU A 71 11.55 3.19 8.39
CA LEU A 71 12.59 2.23 8.03
C LEU A 71 13.31 2.75 6.80
N THR A 72 14.64 2.90 6.88
CA THR A 72 15.45 3.40 5.77
C THR A 72 16.68 2.53 5.54
N GLY A 73 16.92 2.13 4.30
CA GLY A 73 18.09 1.31 3.96
C GLY A 73 18.10 0.88 2.49
N ASN A 74 19.15 0.19 2.05
CA ASN A 74 19.16 -0.39 0.70
C ASN A 74 18.08 -1.49 0.58
N THR A 75 17.99 -2.35 1.59
CA THR A 75 16.92 -3.34 1.69
C THR A 75 16.07 -3.02 2.91
N VAL A 76 14.82 -2.70 2.69
CA VAL A 76 13.83 -2.46 3.74
C VAL A 76 12.76 -3.53 3.66
N ALA A 77 12.60 -4.31 4.74
CA ALA A 77 11.57 -5.32 4.78
C ALA A 77 10.78 -5.27 6.09
N PHE A 78 9.48 -5.33 5.94
CA PHE A 78 8.56 -5.48 7.05
C PHE A 78 7.73 -6.75 6.85
N ASN A 79 7.91 -7.70 7.74
CA ASN A 79 7.20 -8.97 7.72
C ASN A 79 6.33 -9.10 8.97
N SER A 80 5.02 -8.94 8.85
CA SER A 80 4.10 -9.09 9.97
C SER A 80 2.99 -10.10 9.66
N GLU A 81 2.68 -10.93 10.63
CA GLU A 81 1.56 -11.87 10.54
C GLU A 81 0.22 -11.26 10.98
N ALA A 82 0.19 -10.04 11.49
CA ALA A 82 -1.01 -9.50 12.12
C ALA A 82 -1.44 -8.11 11.60
N ASN A 83 -1.49 -7.11 12.47
CA ASN A 83 -2.16 -5.85 12.20
C ASN A 83 -1.20 -4.66 12.25
N LEU A 84 -1.29 -3.77 11.26
CA LEU A 84 -0.66 -2.46 11.27
C LEU A 84 -1.74 -1.36 11.23
N PRO A 85 -2.31 -1.00 12.35
CA PRO A 85 -3.22 0.14 12.38
C PRO A 85 -2.44 1.45 12.46
N GLY A 86 -2.54 2.27 11.44
CA GLY A 86 -1.93 3.59 11.41
C GLY A 86 -2.93 4.70 11.78
N GLY A 87 -3.47 4.73 12.97
CA GLY A 87 -4.43 5.76 13.45
C GLY A 87 -4.34 7.09 12.71
N THR A 88 -3.77 8.12 13.28
CA THR A 88 -3.40 9.38 12.62
C THR A 88 -1.90 9.47 12.29
N GLY A 89 -1.10 8.46 12.68
CA GLY A 89 0.33 8.40 12.45
C GLY A 89 0.73 7.87 11.07
N SER A 90 2.03 7.70 10.88
CA SER A 90 2.58 7.30 9.59
C SER A 90 3.48 6.07 9.66
N PHE A 91 3.48 5.29 8.59
CA PHE A 91 4.47 4.27 8.30
C PHE A 91 5.23 4.66 7.03
N ILE A 92 6.56 4.78 7.10
CA ILE A 92 7.43 5.19 6.00
C ILE A 92 8.52 4.13 5.81
N PHE A 93 8.59 3.56 4.63
CA PHE A 93 9.59 2.57 4.26
C PHE A 93 10.32 3.03 3.00
N THR A 94 11.63 3.26 3.08
CA THR A 94 12.42 3.81 1.97
C THR A 94 13.68 2.98 1.74
N GLY A 95 13.83 2.44 0.54
CA GLY A 95 15.02 1.66 0.18
C GLY A 95 15.04 1.29 -1.29
N ASN A 96 16.18 0.82 -1.81
CA ASN A 96 16.22 0.32 -3.18
C ASN A 96 15.24 -0.84 -3.37
N ASN A 97 15.24 -1.80 -2.42
CA ASN A 97 14.25 -2.86 -2.36
C ASN A 97 13.38 -2.65 -1.12
N ALA A 98 12.19 -2.14 -1.29
CA ALA A 98 11.25 -1.92 -0.21
C ALA A 98 10.10 -2.93 -0.27
N GLY A 99 10.03 -3.81 0.72
CA GLY A 99 9.04 -4.88 0.79
C GLY A 99 8.17 -4.82 2.05
N LEU A 100 6.86 -4.88 1.85
CA LEU A 100 5.90 -4.99 2.94
C LEU A 100 5.10 -6.28 2.79
N ARG A 101 5.18 -7.15 3.80
CA ARG A 101 4.44 -8.40 3.85
C ARG A 101 3.55 -8.44 5.09
N VAL A 102 2.25 -8.23 4.91
CA VAL A 102 1.26 -8.18 5.99
C VAL A 102 0.19 -9.24 5.76
N SER A 103 -0.16 -10.01 6.79
CA SER A 103 -1.08 -11.14 6.60
C SER A 103 -2.54 -10.84 6.89
N ARG A 104 -2.88 -9.87 7.73
CA ARG A 104 -4.29 -9.64 8.11
C ARG A 104 -4.81 -8.24 7.80
N LEU A 105 -4.33 -7.23 8.48
CA LEU A 105 -4.88 -5.88 8.38
C LEU A 105 -3.75 -4.86 8.24
N LEU A 106 -3.81 -4.07 7.18
CA LEU A 106 -3.04 -2.84 7.02
C LEU A 106 -4.05 -1.72 6.90
N SER A 107 -4.18 -0.87 7.91
CA SER A 107 -5.16 0.22 7.88
C SER A 107 -4.49 1.57 8.06
N SER A 108 -4.91 2.53 7.27
CA SER A 108 -4.60 3.93 7.46
C SER A 108 -5.89 4.65 7.82
N GLY A 109 -6.08 4.96 9.10
CA GLY A 109 -7.25 5.72 9.55
C GLY A 109 -7.26 7.09 8.88
N VAL A 110 -6.60 8.07 9.47
CA VAL A 110 -6.33 9.40 8.89
C VAL A 110 -4.85 9.54 8.49
N GLY A 111 -3.99 8.63 8.93
CA GLY A 111 -2.56 8.64 8.69
C GLY A 111 -2.14 8.12 7.30
N SER A 112 -0.86 7.83 7.15
CA SER A 112 -0.32 7.41 5.86
C SER A 112 0.55 6.16 5.91
N PHE A 113 0.56 5.41 4.82
CA PHE A 113 1.54 4.37 4.51
C PHE A 113 2.29 4.75 3.25
N THR A 114 3.60 4.91 3.33
CA THR A 114 4.46 5.22 2.19
C THR A 114 5.51 4.14 2.03
N LEU A 115 5.63 3.59 0.84
CA LEU A 115 6.64 2.63 0.45
C LEU A 115 7.36 3.16 -0.80
N THR A 116 8.63 3.47 -0.68
CA THR A 116 9.43 4.06 -1.76
C THR A 116 10.68 3.24 -2.03
N GLY A 117 10.94 2.90 -3.29
CA GLY A 117 12.14 2.17 -3.68
C GLY A 117 12.16 1.85 -5.17
N ASN A 118 13.32 1.42 -5.69
CA ASN A 118 13.37 0.95 -7.07
C ASN A 118 12.40 -0.23 -7.28
N ALA A 119 12.38 -1.17 -6.33
CA ALA A 119 11.35 -2.21 -6.27
C ALA A 119 10.52 -2.01 -4.99
N ALA A 120 9.29 -1.54 -5.13
CA ALA A 120 8.35 -1.35 -4.03
C ALA A 120 7.26 -2.43 -4.09
N ASN A 121 7.31 -3.40 -3.18
CA ASN A 121 6.45 -4.57 -3.22
C ASN A 121 5.58 -4.71 -1.98
N LEU A 122 4.27 -4.85 -2.18
CA LEU A 122 3.34 -5.23 -1.12
C LEU A 122 2.76 -6.63 -1.38
N ASN A 123 3.08 -7.55 -0.50
CA ASN A 123 2.64 -8.94 -0.59
C ASN A 123 1.65 -9.28 0.54
N ARG A 124 0.46 -9.75 0.19
CA ARG A 124 -0.58 -10.32 1.04
C ARG A 124 -1.16 -9.38 2.12
N GLY A 125 -2.40 -8.96 1.94
CA GLY A 125 -3.27 -8.48 3.01
C GLY A 125 -4.67 -9.09 2.90
N LYS A 126 -5.35 -9.36 4.01
CA LYS A 126 -6.78 -9.68 3.97
C LYS A 126 -7.60 -8.42 3.76
N SER A 127 -7.25 -7.34 4.46
CA SER A 127 -7.96 -6.07 4.37
C SER A 127 -7.00 -4.89 4.44
N MET A 128 -7.21 -3.89 3.60
CA MET A 128 -6.44 -2.65 3.56
C MET A 128 -7.39 -1.44 3.46
N PRO A 129 -8.09 -1.10 4.55
CA PRO A 129 -8.94 0.08 4.53
C PRO A 129 -8.11 1.36 4.63
N ALA A 130 -8.31 2.28 3.70
CA ALA A 130 -7.90 3.67 3.84
C ALA A 130 -9.14 4.50 4.23
N GLY A 131 -9.33 4.75 5.50
CA GLY A 131 -10.43 5.59 5.96
C GLY A 131 -10.39 6.97 5.27
N ALA A 132 -9.82 7.96 5.90
CA ALA A 132 -9.45 9.24 5.27
C ALA A 132 -7.93 9.34 4.98
N GLY A 133 -7.17 8.28 5.24
CA GLY A 133 -5.72 8.25 5.06
C GLY A 133 -5.27 7.84 3.65
N VAL A 134 -3.97 7.74 3.49
CA VAL A 134 -3.35 7.49 2.17
C VAL A 134 -2.41 6.28 2.20
N PHE A 135 -2.47 5.49 1.15
CA PHE A 135 -1.45 4.50 0.82
C PHE A 135 -0.72 4.94 -0.44
N THR A 136 0.60 5.14 -0.36
CA THR A 136 1.45 5.54 -1.49
C THR A 136 2.56 4.52 -1.71
N PHE A 137 2.69 4.05 -2.93
CA PHE A 137 3.74 3.15 -3.36
C PHE A 137 4.45 3.76 -4.57
N THR A 138 5.74 4.03 -4.46
CA THR A 138 6.51 4.71 -5.52
C THR A 138 7.81 3.98 -5.81
N GLY A 139 8.11 3.76 -7.08
CA GLY A 139 9.36 3.10 -7.49
C GLY A 139 9.41 2.81 -8.98
N ASN A 140 10.54 2.28 -9.47
CA ASN A 140 10.61 1.84 -10.86
C ASN A 140 9.68 0.65 -11.10
N ALA A 141 9.69 -0.35 -10.22
CA ALA A 141 8.75 -1.46 -10.26
C ALA A 141 7.89 -1.47 -8.99
N VAL A 142 6.62 -1.15 -9.11
CA VAL A 142 5.66 -1.15 -8.01
C VAL A 142 4.68 -2.31 -8.20
N THR A 143 4.67 -3.24 -7.27
CA THR A 143 3.81 -4.41 -7.37
C THR A 143 2.99 -4.62 -6.10
N PHE A 144 1.69 -4.75 -6.27
CA PHE A 144 0.76 -5.13 -5.23
C PHE A 144 0.18 -6.53 -5.52
N LEU A 145 0.48 -7.48 -4.66
CA LEU A 145 0.05 -8.88 -4.82
C LEU A 145 -0.90 -9.31 -3.69
N ARG A 146 -2.13 -9.69 -4.01
CA ARG A 146 -3.15 -10.32 -3.15
C ARG A 146 -3.70 -9.47 -2.00
N GLY A 147 -4.77 -8.73 -2.26
CA GLY A 147 -5.71 -8.27 -1.22
C GLY A 147 -7.07 -8.97 -1.35
N ARG A 148 -7.79 -9.19 -0.25
CA ARG A 148 -9.20 -9.59 -0.36
C ARG A 148 -10.11 -8.38 -0.48
N VAL A 149 -9.91 -7.38 0.37
CA VAL A 149 -10.77 -6.20 0.42
C VAL A 149 -9.89 -4.96 0.57
N MET A 150 -10.08 -4.01 -0.32
CA MET A 150 -9.37 -2.73 -0.32
C MET A 150 -10.38 -1.58 -0.42
N PRO A 151 -11.07 -1.22 0.66
CA PRO A 151 -11.97 -0.09 0.63
C PRO A 151 -11.20 1.22 0.87
N ALA A 152 -11.43 2.21 0.04
CA ALA A 152 -11.05 3.58 0.32
C ALA A 152 -12.32 4.39 0.64
N GLY A 153 -12.48 4.79 1.89
CA GLY A 153 -13.56 5.68 2.30
C GLY A 153 -13.45 7.01 1.57
N VAL A 154 -12.80 7.98 2.19
CA VAL A 154 -12.45 9.28 1.58
C VAL A 154 -10.96 9.34 1.21
N GLY A 155 -10.19 8.34 1.61
CA GLY A 155 -8.74 8.27 1.40
C GLY A 155 -8.31 7.83 0.00
N ALA A 156 -7.01 7.64 -0.18
CA ALA A 156 -6.46 7.30 -1.48
C ALA A 156 -5.49 6.11 -1.46
N PHE A 157 -5.45 5.40 -2.59
CA PHE A 157 -4.39 4.45 -2.94
C PHE A 157 -3.68 4.94 -4.20
N THR A 158 -2.37 5.15 -4.12
CA THR A 158 -1.55 5.57 -5.25
C THR A 158 -0.41 4.59 -5.48
N LEU A 159 -0.29 4.09 -6.69
CA LEU A 159 0.84 3.30 -7.14
C LEU A 159 1.47 4.03 -8.35
N SER A 160 2.73 4.40 -8.23
CA SER A 160 3.43 5.15 -9.28
C SER A 160 4.81 4.55 -9.57
N GLY A 161 5.10 4.25 -10.83
CA GLY A 161 6.38 3.68 -11.22
C GLY A 161 6.52 3.55 -12.72
N GLN A 162 7.69 3.18 -13.21
CA GLN A 162 7.83 2.82 -14.63
C GLN A 162 6.97 1.58 -14.94
N SER A 163 6.88 0.64 -14.00
CA SER A 163 5.94 -0.48 -14.09
C SER A 163 5.08 -0.53 -12.83
N ALA A 164 3.77 -0.40 -12.99
CA ALA A 164 2.82 -0.45 -11.89
C ALA A 164 1.81 -1.58 -12.08
N GLY A 165 1.77 -2.52 -11.14
CA GLY A 165 0.90 -3.67 -11.21
C GLY A 165 0.11 -3.95 -9.94
N LEU A 166 -1.19 -4.25 -10.08
CA LEU A 166 -2.04 -4.76 -9.02
C LEU A 166 -2.65 -6.09 -9.45
N ARG A 167 -2.39 -7.13 -8.70
CA ARG A 167 -2.84 -8.49 -9.03
C ARG A 167 -3.62 -9.14 -7.88
N LYS A 168 -4.78 -9.72 -8.19
CA LYS A 168 -5.65 -10.51 -7.30
C LYS A 168 -6.22 -9.74 -6.10
N ALA A 169 -7.05 -8.76 -6.32
CA ALA A 169 -8.02 -8.31 -5.34
C ALA A 169 -9.37 -9.04 -5.53
N SER A 170 -10.09 -9.34 -4.45
CA SER A 170 -11.46 -9.86 -4.57
C SER A 170 -12.47 -8.72 -4.62
N ILE A 171 -12.28 -7.69 -3.81
CA ILE A 171 -13.15 -6.51 -3.78
C ILE A 171 -12.26 -5.28 -3.66
N ILE A 172 -12.45 -4.32 -4.56
CA ILE A 172 -11.94 -2.97 -4.41
C ILE A 172 -13.13 -2.03 -4.43
N GLY A 173 -13.29 -1.21 -3.41
CA GLY A 173 -14.40 -0.28 -3.28
C GLY A 173 -13.92 1.12 -2.95
N ILE A 174 -14.50 2.12 -3.57
CA ILE A 174 -14.27 3.52 -3.27
C ILE A 174 -15.62 4.17 -2.97
N ASN A 175 -15.73 4.83 -1.80
CA ASN A 175 -16.86 5.71 -1.58
C ASN A 175 -16.62 7.07 -2.24
N ALA A 176 -15.80 7.92 -1.63
CA ALA A 176 -15.47 9.24 -2.17
C ALA A 176 -13.96 9.45 -2.38
N GLY A 177 -13.16 8.40 -2.22
CA GLY A 177 -11.70 8.44 -2.37
C GLY A 177 -11.20 8.20 -3.81
N ALA A 178 -9.94 7.84 -3.93
CA ALA A 178 -9.32 7.57 -5.22
C ALA A 178 -8.41 6.35 -5.23
N TYR A 179 -8.37 5.65 -6.36
CA TYR A 179 -7.33 4.71 -6.73
C TYR A 179 -6.61 5.20 -7.98
N THR A 180 -5.32 5.45 -7.87
CA THR A 180 -4.50 5.91 -8.99
C THR A 180 -3.36 4.92 -9.24
N LEU A 181 -3.23 4.46 -10.47
CA LEU A 181 -2.08 3.71 -10.93
C LEU A 181 -1.46 4.44 -12.12
N SER A 182 -0.17 4.75 -12.02
CA SER A 182 0.57 5.42 -13.09
C SER A 182 1.86 4.66 -13.39
N GLY A 183 2.11 4.36 -14.66
CA GLY A 183 3.31 3.62 -15.03
C GLY A 183 3.35 3.23 -16.52
N GLU A 184 4.43 2.61 -16.91
CA GLU A 184 4.69 2.16 -18.27
C GLU A 184 5.28 0.72 -18.26
N PRO A 185 4.51 -0.36 -18.28
CA PRO A 185 3.04 -0.46 -18.39
C PRO A 185 2.29 -0.39 -17.05
N VAL A 186 0.96 -0.26 -17.13
CA VAL A 186 0.03 -0.45 -16.01
C VAL A 186 -0.76 -1.74 -16.22
N ASP A 187 -0.67 -2.68 -15.29
CA ASP A 187 -1.43 -3.94 -15.32
C ASP A 187 -2.28 -4.10 -14.05
N PHE A 188 -3.58 -4.04 -14.23
CA PHE A 188 -4.54 -4.15 -13.14
C PHE A 188 -5.43 -5.38 -13.33
N ARG A 189 -5.38 -6.32 -12.37
CA ARG A 189 -6.17 -7.57 -12.43
C ARG A 189 -6.96 -7.81 -11.16
N ILE A 190 -8.27 -7.83 -11.27
CA ILE A 190 -9.20 -8.15 -10.18
C ILE A 190 -9.92 -9.47 -10.47
N GLY A 191 -9.96 -10.34 -9.46
CA GLY A 191 -10.73 -11.58 -9.50
C GLY A 191 -12.20 -11.44 -9.07
N GLY A 192 -12.67 -10.25 -8.73
CA GLY A 192 -13.99 -10.06 -8.12
C GLY A 192 -14.68 -8.77 -8.56
N VAL A 193 -15.02 -7.91 -7.60
CA VAL A 193 -15.86 -6.73 -7.81
C VAL A 193 -15.05 -5.45 -7.62
N LEU A 194 -15.16 -4.54 -8.56
CA LEU A 194 -14.70 -3.16 -8.46
C LEU A 194 -15.91 -2.24 -8.30
N VAL A 195 -16.01 -1.51 -7.21
CA VAL A 195 -17.13 -0.61 -6.94
C VAL A 195 -16.63 0.82 -6.82
N ALA A 196 -17.13 1.72 -7.65
CA ALA A 196 -16.92 3.16 -7.47
C ALA A 196 -18.26 3.82 -7.08
N GLY A 197 -18.36 4.28 -5.83
CA GLY A 197 -19.49 5.10 -5.39
C GLY A 197 -19.39 6.50 -6.00
N HIS A 198 -18.91 7.47 -5.23
CA HIS A 198 -18.63 8.83 -5.69
C HIS A 198 -17.14 9.08 -6.00
N GLY A 199 -16.27 8.08 -5.83
CA GLY A 199 -14.82 8.19 -6.01
C GLY A 199 -14.36 7.93 -7.43
N SER A 200 -13.04 7.87 -7.60
CA SER A 200 -12.43 7.67 -8.91
C SER A 200 -11.43 6.51 -8.95
N PHE A 201 -11.42 5.82 -10.09
CA PHE A 201 -10.34 4.93 -10.50
C PHE A 201 -9.64 5.53 -11.71
N VAL A 202 -8.34 5.79 -11.61
CA VAL A 202 -7.53 6.37 -12.68
C VAL A 202 -6.34 5.48 -12.96
N PHE A 203 -6.22 5.04 -14.19
CA PHE A 203 -5.10 4.22 -14.68
C PHE A 203 -4.47 4.91 -15.87
N THR A 204 -3.18 5.25 -15.78
CA THR A 204 -2.48 5.99 -16.81
C THR A 204 -1.13 5.37 -17.12
N GLY A 205 -0.87 5.04 -18.37
CA GLY A 205 0.41 4.49 -18.79
C GLY A 205 0.51 4.35 -20.31
N ASN A 206 1.72 4.09 -20.86
CA ASN A 206 1.86 3.84 -22.29
C ASN A 206 1.05 2.61 -22.73
N ALA A 207 1.11 1.53 -21.94
CA ALA A 207 0.22 0.37 -22.11
C ALA A 207 -0.59 0.19 -20.82
N ALA A 208 -1.88 0.44 -20.86
CA ALA A 208 -2.75 0.30 -19.71
C ALA A 208 -3.73 -0.86 -19.92
N THR A 209 -3.62 -1.90 -19.12
CA THR A 209 -4.51 -3.07 -19.17
C THR A 209 -5.27 -3.21 -17.87
N PHE A 210 -6.58 -3.27 -17.99
CA PHE A 210 -7.47 -3.55 -16.88
C PHE A 210 -8.24 -4.86 -17.13
N ARG A 211 -8.18 -5.79 -16.18
CA ARG A 211 -8.93 -7.05 -16.24
C ARG A 211 -9.77 -7.24 -14.99
N ALA A 212 -11.09 -7.26 -15.14
CA ALA A 212 -12.04 -7.61 -14.10
C ALA A 212 -12.81 -8.89 -14.48
N THR A 213 -13.06 -9.75 -13.50
CA THR A 213 -13.68 -11.06 -13.80
C THR A 213 -15.16 -11.15 -13.45
N ARG A 214 -15.75 -10.20 -12.69
CA ARG A 214 -17.17 -10.31 -12.33
C ARG A 214 -17.99 -9.05 -12.57
N GLN A 215 -17.72 -7.97 -11.87
CA GLN A 215 -18.58 -6.79 -11.93
C GLN A 215 -17.79 -5.49 -11.73
N MET A 216 -18.18 -4.45 -12.44
CA MET A 216 -17.66 -3.10 -12.32
C MET A 216 -18.82 -2.09 -12.23
N PRO A 217 -19.54 -1.99 -11.10
CA PRO A 217 -20.53 -0.94 -10.95
C PRO A 217 -19.84 0.40 -10.61
N VAL A 218 -20.18 1.43 -11.39
CA VAL A 218 -19.81 2.83 -11.14
C VAL A 218 -21.09 3.61 -10.93
N THR A 219 -21.41 3.99 -9.69
CA THR A 219 -22.67 4.66 -9.39
C THR A 219 -22.63 6.10 -9.84
N VAL A 220 -21.89 6.97 -9.16
CA VAL A 220 -21.72 8.39 -9.50
C VAL A 220 -20.23 8.71 -9.79
N GLY A 221 -19.34 7.77 -9.51
CA GLY A 221 -17.89 7.94 -9.66
C GLY A 221 -17.38 7.88 -11.09
N VAL A 222 -16.08 7.91 -11.24
CA VAL A 222 -15.41 7.90 -12.54
C VAL A 222 -14.41 6.77 -12.63
N PHE A 223 -14.42 6.08 -13.76
CA PHE A 223 -13.39 5.13 -14.15
C PHE A 223 -12.65 5.66 -15.38
N VAL A 224 -11.35 5.91 -15.27
CA VAL A 224 -10.51 6.38 -16.37
C VAL A 224 -9.41 5.38 -16.68
N LEU A 225 -9.26 5.00 -17.92
CA LEU A 225 -8.15 4.19 -18.40
C LEU A 225 -7.51 4.90 -19.60
N THR A 226 -6.28 5.33 -19.46
CA THR A 226 -5.54 6.05 -20.51
C THR A 226 -4.26 5.32 -20.86
N GLY A 227 -4.05 5.00 -22.13
CA GLY A 227 -2.83 4.33 -22.59
C GLY A 227 -2.81 4.07 -24.08
N ASN A 228 -1.65 3.70 -24.59
CA ASN A 228 -1.45 3.29 -25.98
C ASN A 228 -0.73 1.93 -26.03
N PRO A 229 -1.43 0.77 -26.12
CA PRO A 229 -2.89 0.62 -26.13
C PRO A 229 -3.55 0.76 -24.75
N ALA A 230 -4.87 0.98 -24.72
CA ALA A 230 -5.70 0.91 -23.53
C ALA A 230 -6.72 -0.23 -23.67
N GLY A 231 -6.60 -1.25 -22.83
CA GLY A 231 -7.46 -2.44 -22.89
C GLY A 231 -8.29 -2.66 -21.62
N LEU A 232 -9.61 -2.71 -21.78
CA LEU A 232 -10.55 -3.10 -20.73
C LEU A 232 -11.12 -4.48 -21.04
N LEU A 233 -10.78 -5.49 -20.24
CA LEU A 233 -11.34 -6.83 -20.33
C LEU A 233 -12.23 -7.08 -19.12
N ASN A 234 -13.54 -7.21 -19.34
CA ASN A 234 -14.51 -7.47 -18.28
C ASN A 234 -15.24 -8.79 -18.53
N GLY A 235 -15.25 -9.67 -17.53
CA GLY A 235 -15.80 -11.01 -17.70
C GLY A 235 -17.34 -11.12 -17.62
N ASN A 236 -18.09 -10.19 -16.99
CA ASN A 236 -19.53 -10.41 -16.81
C ASN A 236 -20.43 -9.16 -16.81
N LYS A 237 -20.09 -8.06 -16.14
CA LYS A 237 -20.99 -6.91 -16.07
C LYS A 237 -20.25 -5.60 -15.85
N LEU A 238 -20.44 -4.70 -16.82
CA LEU A 238 -20.09 -3.29 -16.71
C LEU A 238 -21.40 -2.50 -16.53
N SER A 239 -21.53 -1.74 -15.45
CA SER A 239 -22.73 -0.92 -15.22
C SER A 239 -22.34 0.44 -14.67
N GLY A 240 -22.98 1.50 -15.19
CA GLY A 240 -22.85 2.86 -14.68
C GLY A 240 -24.24 3.47 -14.58
N ASP A 241 -24.61 3.95 -13.38
CA ASP A 241 -25.87 4.70 -13.20
C ASP A 241 -25.68 6.14 -13.70
N ALA A 242 -25.12 7.01 -12.84
CA ALA A 242 -24.74 8.37 -13.21
C ALA A 242 -23.20 8.54 -13.32
N GLY A 243 -22.45 7.46 -13.22
CA GLY A 243 -20.99 7.46 -13.31
C GLY A 243 -20.47 7.43 -14.75
N ALA A 244 -19.18 7.68 -14.92
CA ALA A 244 -18.53 7.71 -16.22
C ALA A 244 -17.46 6.63 -16.38
N PHE A 245 -17.41 6.01 -17.57
CA PHE A 245 -16.30 5.22 -18.05
C PHE A 245 -15.60 5.96 -19.18
N VAL A 246 -14.32 6.29 -18.99
CA VAL A 246 -13.49 6.97 -19.99
C VAL A 246 -12.34 6.07 -20.39
N LEU A 247 -12.25 5.75 -21.66
CA LEU A 247 -11.17 4.96 -22.24
C LEU A 247 -10.50 5.79 -23.32
N THR A 248 -9.22 6.07 -23.17
CA THR A 248 -8.46 6.94 -24.08
C THR A 248 -7.17 6.27 -24.53
N GLY A 249 -6.92 6.25 -25.85
CA GLY A 249 -5.69 5.72 -26.45
C GLY A 249 -5.85 5.47 -27.94
N ASN A 250 -4.72 5.35 -28.66
CA ASN A 250 -4.75 5.11 -30.11
C ASN A 250 -5.39 3.74 -30.47
N ALA A 251 -5.23 2.75 -29.58
CA ALA A 251 -5.92 1.47 -29.70
C ALA A 251 -6.66 1.19 -28.37
N ALA A 252 -7.85 1.77 -28.24
CA ALA A 252 -8.70 1.58 -27.07
C ALA A 252 -9.73 0.47 -27.36
N ALA A 253 -9.76 -0.58 -26.54
CA ALA A 253 -10.64 -1.72 -26.74
C ALA A 253 -11.34 -2.15 -25.44
N ILE A 254 -12.65 -2.42 -25.55
CA ILE A 254 -13.45 -3.03 -24.49
C ILE A 254 -13.89 -4.41 -24.94
N TYR A 255 -13.53 -5.42 -24.15
CA TYR A 255 -13.95 -6.81 -24.34
C TYR A 255 -14.86 -7.21 -23.18
N VAL A 256 -16.12 -7.51 -23.44
CA VAL A 256 -17.14 -7.91 -22.46
C VAL A 256 -17.51 -9.37 -22.66
#